data_e6f067621899bf46ac6ae078b6e1840f
#
_entry.id   e6f067621899bf46ac6ae078b6e1840f
#
_cell.length_a   1.000
_cell.length_b   1.000
_cell.length_c   1.000
_cell.angle_alpha   90.00
_cell.angle_beta   90.00
_cell.angle_gamma   90.00
#
_symmetry.space_group_name_H-M   'P 1'
#
loop_
_entity.id
_entity.type
_entity.pdbx_description
1 polymer ?
#
loop_
_entity_poly.entity_id
_entity_poly.type
_entity_poly.pdbx_seq_one_letter_code
_entity_poly.pdbx_strand_id
1 'polypeptide(L)'
;MTEKTSVKKMTKHALNEHEKFGNDQGCLAPSADDIDLFSYAEKLSEEMREKKVKFRLNYSGKDNFFLPSLNDCIEFIVGMSLRQALEVAAEQSGRPLPFSRSGWFAMFSKGVGYPTAKKFLNWMKPSYEAINSKGDALSKALLMKGAAELSSAGDWLSLVGGMRASEAYQQQEFAGEYSVQFDFIIQRCDAHIEMVKRITYIIENAEVDKKDSVAIMRLMRPYWEQFSLVPKAELLAYENGLVLHAAGKLLEEEPIASLMKSYCYLHLDFYLHLFASYEVGCIITYGTAPSELNNKKGLLCRAITRFSSNECGELPSISCFGEFLEEIRDVISKNYGKLSHRKMAKYIPMKCDPVNPSSESESDRCYNTLKAWKKGKDIPSQDTLERFLDNLTQEIGPGHNPQLILMGNMALGIDKSLKSWCEQLTQSKELTDISPLIKAFLNVVGRYELYYKHHLELQFVRLAGVETSQSI
;
A
#
# COMPACT_ATOMS: atom_id res chain seq x y z
N MET A 1 -17.49 -18.08 -24.50
CA MET A 1 -16.25 -18.81 -24.91
C MET A 1 -15.12 -17.88 -25.35
N THR A 2 -15.24 -16.56 -25.21
CA THR A 2 -14.29 -15.56 -25.72
C THR A 2 -13.41 -14.90 -24.64
N GLU A 3 -13.71 -15.06 -23.35
CA GLU A 3 -12.92 -14.47 -22.26
C GLU A 3 -11.69 -15.28 -21.84
N LYS A 4 -11.76 -16.62 -21.91
CA LYS A 4 -10.61 -17.48 -21.54
C LYS A 4 -9.39 -17.37 -22.45
N THR A 5 -9.56 -16.86 -23.67
CA THR A 5 -8.47 -16.70 -24.65
C THR A 5 -7.64 -15.42 -24.40
N SER A 6 -8.21 -14.41 -23.74
CA SER A 6 -7.52 -13.15 -23.43
C SER A 6 -6.49 -13.31 -22.32
N VAL A 7 -6.81 -14.00 -21.23
CA VAL A 7 -5.92 -14.18 -20.09
C VAL A 7 -4.69 -15.02 -20.45
N LYS A 8 -4.84 -16.09 -21.26
CA LYS A 8 -3.71 -16.91 -21.74
C LYS A 8 -2.74 -16.16 -22.65
N LYS A 9 -3.23 -15.16 -23.41
CA LYS A 9 -2.35 -14.33 -24.25
C LYS A 9 -1.56 -13.30 -23.43
N MET A 10 -2.17 -12.76 -22.37
CA MET A 10 -1.52 -11.76 -21.49
C MET A 10 -0.37 -12.37 -20.67
N THR A 11 -0.56 -13.56 -20.09
CA THR A 11 0.47 -14.25 -19.31
C THR A 11 1.67 -14.67 -20.17
N LYS A 12 1.44 -15.08 -21.41
CA LYS A 12 2.53 -15.47 -22.33
C LYS A 12 3.34 -14.27 -22.84
N HIS A 13 2.72 -13.08 -22.92
CA HIS A 13 3.41 -11.85 -23.31
C HIS A 13 4.30 -11.33 -22.16
N ALA A 14 3.82 -11.34 -20.92
CA ALA A 14 4.58 -10.90 -19.76
C ALA A 14 5.80 -11.78 -19.50
N LEU A 15 5.70 -13.11 -19.67
CA LEU A 15 6.82 -14.04 -19.51
C LEU A 15 7.86 -13.93 -20.65
N ASN A 16 7.45 -13.66 -21.89
CA ASN A 16 8.36 -13.54 -23.03
C ASN A 16 9.06 -12.16 -23.08
N GLU A 17 8.54 -11.12 -22.46
CA GLU A 17 9.21 -9.81 -22.43
C GLU A 17 10.30 -9.77 -21.36
N HIS A 18 10.19 -10.50 -20.26
CA HIS A 18 11.29 -10.65 -19.30
C HIS A 18 12.55 -11.29 -19.91
N GLU A 19 12.42 -12.17 -20.91
CA GLU A 19 13.56 -12.77 -21.61
C GLU A 19 14.14 -11.85 -22.73
N LYS A 20 13.40 -10.87 -23.24
CA LYS A 20 13.86 -10.00 -24.33
C LYS A 20 14.65 -8.77 -23.91
N PHE A 21 14.57 -8.34 -22.65
CA PHE A 21 15.35 -7.20 -22.16
C PHE A 21 16.80 -7.56 -21.78
N GLY A 22 17.24 -8.82 -21.96
CA GLY A 22 18.59 -9.29 -21.66
C GLY A 22 19.61 -9.21 -22.78
N ASN A 23 19.25 -8.81 -24.02
CA ASN A 23 20.12 -9.11 -25.17
C ASN A 23 20.50 -7.96 -26.09
N ASP A 24 20.58 -6.71 -25.62
CA ASP A 24 21.18 -5.64 -26.45
C ASP A 24 21.99 -4.66 -25.58
N GLN A 25 23.18 -5.07 -25.23
CA GLN A 25 24.41 -4.27 -25.15
C GLN A 25 25.56 -5.19 -24.71
N GLY A 26 26.52 -5.41 -25.56
CA GLY A 26 27.70 -6.28 -25.32
C GLY A 26 28.73 -5.69 -24.34
N CYS A 27 28.28 -5.30 -23.16
CA CYS A 27 29.05 -5.23 -21.92
C CYS A 27 28.44 -6.23 -20.97
N LEU A 28 29.16 -7.26 -20.59
CA LEU A 28 28.82 -8.14 -19.48
C LEU A 28 28.49 -7.26 -18.27
N ALA A 29 27.19 -7.04 -18.00
CA ALA A 29 26.77 -6.47 -16.72
C ALA A 29 27.35 -7.40 -15.64
N PRO A 30 28.06 -6.87 -14.62
CA PRO A 30 28.57 -7.69 -13.52
C PRO A 30 27.41 -8.49 -12.95
N SER A 31 27.65 -9.76 -12.60
CA SER A 31 26.62 -10.59 -11.98
C SER A 31 26.12 -9.85 -10.72
N ALA A 32 24.82 -9.87 -10.45
CA ALA A 32 24.27 -9.17 -9.29
C ALA A 32 24.91 -9.63 -7.96
N ASP A 33 25.55 -10.80 -7.97
CA ASP A 33 26.24 -11.38 -6.82
C ASP A 33 27.57 -10.65 -6.51
N ASP A 34 28.22 -10.01 -7.51
CA ASP A 34 29.52 -9.35 -7.35
C ASP A 34 29.40 -7.84 -7.03
N ILE A 35 28.18 -7.30 -6.94
CA ILE A 35 27.96 -5.87 -6.76
C ILE A 35 27.98 -5.50 -5.29
N ASP A 36 28.90 -4.59 -4.91
CA ASP A 36 28.87 -3.90 -3.62
C ASP A 36 27.85 -2.75 -3.66
N LEU A 37 26.71 -2.93 -3.00
CA LEU A 37 25.63 -1.95 -2.93
C LEU A 37 26.07 -0.61 -2.33
N PHE A 38 26.99 -0.62 -1.37
CA PHE A 38 27.48 0.62 -0.77
C PHE A 38 28.31 1.43 -1.77
N SER A 39 29.25 0.78 -2.46
CA SER A 39 30.04 1.42 -3.52
C SER A 39 29.17 1.93 -4.66
N TYR A 40 28.12 1.19 -5.01
CA TYR A 40 27.13 1.64 -5.99
C TYR A 40 26.38 2.90 -5.53
N ALA A 41 25.91 2.95 -4.30
CA ALA A 41 25.23 4.11 -3.74
C ALA A 41 26.15 5.33 -3.60
N GLU A 42 27.43 5.14 -3.26
CA GLU A 42 28.44 6.21 -3.26
C GLU A 42 28.62 6.80 -4.67
N LYS A 43 28.79 5.96 -5.69
CA LYS A 43 28.91 6.39 -7.08
C LYS A 43 27.70 7.21 -7.53
N LEU A 44 26.49 6.73 -7.27
CA LEU A 44 25.26 7.48 -7.59
C LEU A 44 25.21 8.84 -6.87
N SER A 45 25.63 8.90 -5.61
CA SER A 45 25.64 10.17 -4.86
C SER A 45 26.65 11.18 -5.44
N GLU A 46 27.75 10.71 -6.01
CA GLU A 46 28.71 11.55 -6.71
C GLU A 46 28.19 12.04 -8.05
N GLU A 47 27.52 11.19 -8.82
CA GLU A 47 26.84 11.60 -10.05
C GLU A 47 25.74 12.64 -9.77
N MET A 48 24.96 12.48 -8.69
CA MET A 48 23.99 13.49 -8.26
C MET A 48 24.65 14.81 -7.90
N ARG A 49 25.82 14.78 -7.26
CA ARG A 49 26.61 15.99 -6.96
C ARG A 49 27.03 16.71 -8.22
N GLU A 50 27.56 16.01 -9.21
CA GLU A 50 27.99 16.57 -10.49
C GLU A 50 26.83 17.19 -11.26
N LYS A 51 25.67 16.52 -11.27
CA LYS A 51 24.43 17.00 -11.88
C LYS A 51 23.70 18.05 -11.04
N LYS A 52 24.22 18.41 -9.85
CA LYS A 52 23.60 19.33 -8.87
C LYS A 52 22.17 18.91 -8.44
N VAL A 53 21.89 17.62 -8.45
CA VAL A 53 20.61 17.05 -8.01
C VAL A 53 20.60 16.93 -6.49
N LYS A 54 19.48 17.27 -5.85
CA LYS A 54 19.31 17.12 -4.40
C LYS A 54 18.79 15.72 -4.07
N PHE A 55 19.37 15.12 -3.03
CA PHE A 55 18.90 13.84 -2.50
C PHE A 55 17.62 14.02 -1.66
N ARG A 56 16.65 13.15 -1.87
CA ARG A 56 15.39 13.07 -1.11
C ARG A 56 15.13 11.64 -0.67
N LEU A 57 14.38 11.46 0.42
CA LEU A 57 13.87 10.16 0.87
C LEU A 57 12.37 9.95 0.58
N ASN A 58 11.74 10.92 -0.04
CA ASN A 58 10.34 10.80 -0.45
C ASN A 58 10.16 11.57 -1.75
N TYR A 59 9.91 10.85 -2.80
CA TYR A 59 9.61 11.39 -4.13
C TYR A 59 8.10 11.33 -4.34
N SER A 60 7.34 12.17 -3.65
CA SER A 60 5.92 12.31 -3.94
C SER A 60 5.74 13.19 -5.17
N GLY A 61 5.28 12.62 -6.27
CA GLY A 61 4.62 13.37 -7.33
C GLY A 61 3.24 13.79 -6.83
N LYS A 62 2.85 15.06 -7.03
CA LYS A 62 1.46 15.44 -6.81
C LYS A 62 0.60 14.64 -7.78
N ASP A 63 -0.46 14.03 -7.25
CA ASP A 63 -1.52 13.35 -8.02
C ASP A 63 -1.13 12.05 -8.75
N ASN A 64 -0.18 11.30 -8.22
CA ASN A 64 0.15 10.00 -8.81
C ASN A 64 -0.69 8.87 -8.19
N PHE A 65 -1.94 8.74 -8.63
CA PHE A 65 -2.82 7.66 -8.16
C PHE A 65 -2.38 6.28 -8.64
N PHE A 66 -1.68 6.19 -9.77
CA PHE A 66 -1.23 4.92 -10.31
C PHE A 66 -0.22 4.22 -9.40
N LEU A 67 0.71 4.98 -8.85
CA LEU A 67 1.68 4.52 -7.84
C LEU A 67 1.82 5.59 -6.75
N PRO A 68 1.04 5.53 -5.68
CA PRO A 68 1.13 6.46 -4.56
C PRO A 68 2.53 6.50 -3.95
N SER A 69 2.90 7.61 -3.32
CA SER A 69 4.18 7.66 -2.62
C SER A 69 4.23 6.66 -1.47
N LEU A 70 5.42 6.16 -1.18
CA LEU A 70 5.61 5.26 -0.04
C LEU A 70 5.17 5.92 1.27
N ASN A 71 5.43 7.23 1.44
CA ASN A 71 4.99 7.97 2.61
C ASN A 71 3.47 7.98 2.76
N ASP A 72 2.74 8.27 1.67
CA ASP A 72 1.27 8.32 1.71
C ASP A 72 0.68 6.95 2.04
N CYS A 73 1.30 5.89 1.54
CA CYS A 73 0.88 4.52 1.85
C CYS A 73 1.15 4.13 3.31
N ILE A 74 2.33 4.45 3.84
CA ILE A 74 2.67 4.18 5.24
C ILE A 74 1.74 4.99 6.15
N GLU A 75 1.49 6.27 5.83
CA GLU A 75 0.56 7.10 6.59
C GLU A 75 -0.88 6.56 6.53
N PHE A 76 -1.32 6.10 5.38
CA PHE A 76 -2.62 5.46 5.21
C PHE A 76 -2.77 4.20 6.08
N ILE A 77 -1.80 3.29 6.04
CA ILE A 77 -1.87 1.98 6.71
C ILE A 77 -1.53 2.09 8.20
N VAL A 78 -0.43 2.78 8.54
CA VAL A 78 0.14 2.79 9.89
C VAL A 78 -0.26 4.03 10.69
N GLY A 79 -0.70 5.10 10.00
CA GLY A 79 -1.07 6.37 10.63
C GLY A 79 0.14 7.18 11.11
N MET A 80 1.35 6.87 10.63
CA MET A 80 2.58 7.64 10.86
C MET A 80 3.29 7.91 9.53
N SER A 81 3.98 9.04 9.44
CA SER A 81 4.77 9.35 8.25
C SER A 81 6.00 8.42 8.12
N LEU A 82 6.49 8.24 6.90
CA LEU A 82 7.74 7.51 6.65
C LEU A 82 8.89 8.05 7.51
N ARG A 83 8.95 9.37 7.71
CA ARG A 83 9.93 10.01 8.59
C ARG A 83 9.85 9.50 10.02
N GLN A 84 8.64 9.45 10.59
CA GLN A 84 8.42 8.93 11.95
C GLN A 84 8.76 7.44 12.04
N ALA A 85 8.39 6.65 11.03
CA ALA A 85 8.75 5.23 10.97
C ALA A 85 10.27 5.01 11.00
N LEU A 86 11.04 5.81 10.26
CA LEU A 86 12.50 5.75 10.28
C LEU A 86 13.12 6.28 11.60
N GLU A 87 12.51 7.28 12.24
CA GLU A 87 12.93 7.73 13.57
C GLU A 87 12.77 6.60 14.60
N VAL A 88 11.63 5.91 14.61
CA VAL A 88 11.38 4.74 15.47
C VAL A 88 12.38 3.61 15.19
N ALA A 89 12.62 3.28 13.92
CA ALA A 89 13.59 2.26 13.55
C ALA A 89 15.02 2.63 13.98
N ALA A 90 15.40 3.90 13.91
CA ALA A 90 16.70 4.39 14.37
C ALA A 90 16.85 4.25 15.90
N GLU A 91 15.80 4.59 16.66
CA GLU A 91 15.76 4.43 18.11
C GLU A 91 15.85 2.95 18.52
N GLN A 92 15.05 2.08 17.89
CA GLN A 92 15.07 0.63 18.17
C GLN A 92 16.40 -0.03 17.84
N SER A 93 17.08 0.43 16.77
CA SER A 93 18.41 -0.08 16.40
C SER A 93 19.55 0.47 17.27
N GLY A 94 19.29 1.41 18.19
CA GLY A 94 20.29 2.11 18.98
C GLY A 94 21.27 2.98 18.16
N ARG A 95 20.91 3.29 16.91
CA ARG A 95 21.73 4.06 15.96
C ARG A 95 21.12 5.42 15.71
N PRO A 96 21.54 6.48 16.45
CA PRO A 96 20.95 7.80 16.30
C PRO A 96 21.16 8.33 14.87
N LEU A 97 20.18 9.10 14.41
CA LEU A 97 20.25 9.72 13.09
C LEU A 97 21.45 10.69 13.01
N PRO A 98 22.21 10.69 11.88
CA PRO A 98 23.50 11.40 11.78
C PRO A 98 23.37 12.90 11.51
N PHE A 99 22.17 13.49 11.66
CA PHE A 99 21.92 14.90 11.34
C PHE A 99 20.91 15.56 12.28
N SER A 100 20.89 16.90 12.22
CA SER A 100 19.94 17.69 12.98
C SER A 100 18.48 17.46 12.52
N ARG A 101 17.52 17.77 13.39
CA ARG A 101 16.10 17.71 13.07
C ARG A 101 15.73 18.49 11.79
N SER A 102 16.36 19.65 11.56
CA SER A 102 16.13 20.45 10.34
C SER A 102 16.70 19.79 9.10
N GLY A 103 17.87 19.15 9.16
CA GLY A 103 18.46 18.38 8.08
C GLY A 103 17.60 17.16 7.72
N TRP A 104 17.12 16.46 8.74
CA TRP A 104 16.21 15.34 8.62
C TRP A 104 14.90 15.74 7.92
N PHE A 105 14.27 16.81 8.41
CA PHE A 105 13.06 17.35 7.78
C PHE A 105 13.29 17.77 6.32
N ALA A 106 14.46 18.39 6.03
CA ALA A 106 14.79 18.78 4.67
C ALA A 106 14.90 17.60 3.68
N MET A 107 15.35 16.42 4.16
CA MET A 107 15.44 15.21 3.32
C MET A 107 14.07 14.74 2.81
N PHE A 108 13.00 14.95 3.57
CA PHE A 108 11.65 14.58 3.17
C PHE A 108 10.88 15.68 2.41
N SER A 109 11.38 16.91 2.40
CA SER A 109 10.66 18.04 1.82
C SER A 109 11.33 18.57 0.54
N LYS A 110 12.39 19.34 0.70
CA LYS A 110 13.09 20.06 -0.40
C LYS A 110 14.36 19.36 -0.90
N GLY A 111 14.73 18.27 -0.26
CA GLY A 111 15.98 17.57 -0.51
C GLY A 111 17.19 18.24 0.13
N VAL A 112 18.27 17.48 0.26
CA VAL A 112 19.56 17.90 0.84
C VAL A 112 20.68 17.79 -0.17
N GLY A 113 21.74 18.58 0.07
CA GLY A 113 22.95 18.53 -0.73
C GLY A 113 23.84 17.33 -0.40
N TYR A 114 24.83 17.08 -1.25
CA TYR A 114 25.77 15.97 -1.15
C TYR A 114 26.40 15.74 0.23
N PRO A 115 26.87 16.75 0.99
CA PRO A 115 27.49 16.50 2.30
C PRO A 115 26.53 15.82 3.29
N THR A 116 25.23 16.18 3.25
CA THR A 116 24.20 15.58 4.12
C THR A 116 23.78 14.20 3.59
N ALA A 117 23.66 14.05 2.29
CA ALA A 117 23.39 12.76 1.65
C ALA A 117 24.49 11.74 1.99
N LYS A 118 25.76 12.14 1.91
CA LYS A 118 26.90 11.27 2.27
C LYS A 118 26.89 10.84 3.75
N LYS A 119 26.47 11.72 4.67
CA LYS A 119 26.29 11.34 6.08
C LYS A 119 25.22 10.27 6.24
N PHE A 120 24.12 10.37 5.49
CA PHE A 120 23.06 9.37 5.49
C PHE A 120 23.55 8.03 4.92
N LEU A 121 24.22 8.03 3.77
CA LEU A 121 24.80 6.83 3.18
C LEU A 121 25.77 6.12 4.12
N ASN A 122 26.66 6.88 4.79
CA ASN A 122 27.56 6.31 5.79
C ASN A 122 26.81 5.72 7.00
N TRP A 123 25.72 6.32 7.40
CA TRP A 123 24.85 5.79 8.45
C TRP A 123 24.16 4.49 8.01
N MET A 124 23.77 4.38 6.73
CA MET A 124 23.19 3.17 6.13
C MET A 124 24.22 2.08 5.80
N LYS A 125 25.51 2.38 5.82
CA LYS A 125 26.58 1.44 5.42
C LYS A 125 26.47 0.05 6.05
N PRO A 126 26.27 -0.13 7.39
CA PRO A 126 26.13 -1.45 7.97
C PRO A 126 24.92 -2.23 7.44
N SER A 127 23.84 -1.52 7.05
CA SER A 127 22.68 -2.16 6.42
C SER A 127 23.02 -2.66 5.02
N TYR A 128 23.74 -1.88 4.22
CA TYR A 128 24.22 -2.31 2.90
C TYR A 128 25.19 -3.50 3.01
N GLU A 129 26.11 -3.49 3.96
CA GLU A 129 27.04 -4.61 4.21
C GLU A 129 26.30 -5.89 4.61
N ALA A 130 25.26 -5.78 5.46
CA ALA A 130 24.41 -6.90 5.82
C ALA A 130 23.64 -7.46 4.59
N ILE A 131 23.12 -6.58 3.74
CA ILE A 131 22.43 -6.98 2.50
C ILE A 131 23.40 -7.60 1.49
N ASN A 132 24.61 -7.04 1.35
CA ASN A 132 25.64 -7.62 0.47
C ASN A 132 25.99 -9.07 0.88
N SER A 133 26.03 -9.35 2.18
CA SER A 133 26.39 -10.67 2.70
C SER A 133 25.25 -11.69 2.71
N LYS A 134 24.00 -11.23 2.89
CA LYS A 134 22.83 -12.11 3.14
C LYS A 134 21.74 -11.99 2.06
N GLY A 135 21.68 -10.90 1.30
CA GLY A 135 20.64 -10.66 0.30
C GLY A 135 20.81 -11.49 -0.96
N ASP A 136 19.70 -12.00 -1.50
CA ASP A 136 19.67 -12.68 -2.80
C ASP A 136 19.90 -11.71 -3.98
N ALA A 137 20.18 -12.25 -5.16
CA ALA A 137 20.44 -11.47 -6.37
C ALA A 137 19.27 -10.53 -6.72
N LEU A 138 18.02 -10.97 -6.52
CA LEU A 138 16.83 -10.15 -6.78
C LEU A 138 16.75 -8.99 -5.81
N SER A 139 17.00 -9.18 -4.52
CA SER A 139 17.00 -8.11 -3.51
C SER A 139 18.03 -7.03 -3.85
N LYS A 140 19.24 -7.42 -4.25
CA LYS A 140 20.30 -6.50 -4.69
C LYS A 140 19.89 -5.74 -5.95
N ALA A 141 19.34 -6.42 -6.96
CA ALA A 141 18.88 -5.81 -8.19
C ALA A 141 17.76 -4.78 -7.95
N LEU A 142 16.80 -5.07 -7.07
CA LEU A 142 15.73 -4.15 -6.69
C LEU A 142 16.26 -2.90 -5.96
N LEU A 143 17.22 -3.07 -5.05
CA LEU A 143 17.85 -1.95 -4.35
C LEU A 143 18.65 -1.06 -5.32
N MET A 144 19.39 -1.65 -6.25
CA MET A 144 20.12 -0.89 -7.27
C MET A 144 19.17 -0.12 -8.17
N LYS A 145 18.12 -0.78 -8.67
CA LYS A 145 17.08 -0.17 -9.50
C LYS A 145 16.38 0.95 -8.74
N GLY A 146 16.03 0.70 -7.48
CA GLY A 146 15.40 1.68 -6.60
C GLY A 146 16.28 2.90 -6.36
N ALA A 147 17.57 2.71 -6.10
CA ALA A 147 18.53 3.80 -5.90
C ALA A 147 18.76 4.64 -7.16
N ALA A 148 18.65 4.04 -8.34
CA ALA A 148 18.80 4.74 -9.62
C ALA A 148 17.56 5.57 -10.00
N GLU A 149 16.37 5.15 -9.53
CA GLU A 149 15.10 5.81 -9.85
C GLU A 149 14.75 6.87 -8.82
N LEU A 150 14.89 8.14 -9.17
CA LEU A 150 14.56 9.29 -8.31
C LEU A 150 13.04 9.59 -8.33
N SER A 151 12.23 8.60 -7.98
CA SER A 151 10.76 8.64 -8.06
C SER A 151 10.09 7.79 -6.97
N SER A 152 8.76 7.84 -6.87
CA SER A 152 8.00 6.93 -5.97
C SER A 152 8.31 5.46 -6.23
N ALA A 153 8.54 5.06 -7.48
CA ALA A 153 8.93 3.69 -7.81
C ALA A 153 10.28 3.32 -7.20
N GLY A 154 11.24 4.26 -7.15
CA GLY A 154 12.53 4.05 -6.49
C GLY A 154 12.38 3.77 -5.00
N ASP A 155 11.54 4.54 -4.31
CA ASP A 155 11.26 4.34 -2.88
C ASP A 155 10.63 2.96 -2.63
N TRP A 156 9.64 2.55 -3.44
CA TRP A 156 9.00 1.24 -3.34
C TRP A 156 9.93 0.07 -3.62
N LEU A 157 10.72 0.14 -4.70
CA LEU A 157 11.69 -0.90 -5.05
C LEU A 157 12.76 -1.05 -3.97
N SER A 158 13.21 0.07 -3.38
CA SER A 158 14.16 0.06 -2.27
C SER A 158 13.56 -0.58 -1.02
N LEU A 159 12.28 -0.31 -0.70
CA LEU A 159 11.59 -0.96 0.40
C LEU A 159 11.49 -2.48 0.18
N VAL A 160 11.00 -2.91 -0.98
CA VAL A 160 10.84 -4.34 -1.30
C VAL A 160 12.18 -5.06 -1.28
N GLY A 161 13.22 -4.49 -1.91
CA GLY A 161 14.57 -5.05 -1.89
C GLY A 161 15.15 -5.17 -0.49
N GLY A 162 14.96 -4.14 0.36
CA GLY A 162 15.40 -4.15 1.75
C GLY A 162 14.66 -5.17 2.62
N MET A 163 13.33 -5.27 2.47
CA MET A 163 12.54 -6.27 3.21
C MET A 163 12.90 -7.70 2.79
N ARG A 164 13.07 -7.98 1.50
CA ARG A 164 13.50 -9.29 0.99
C ARG A 164 14.89 -9.68 1.49
N ALA A 165 15.78 -8.71 1.65
CA ALA A 165 17.13 -8.93 2.16
C ALA A 165 17.19 -9.06 3.69
N SER A 166 16.10 -8.80 4.41
CA SER A 166 16.06 -8.96 5.87
C SER A 166 16.19 -10.41 6.30
N GLU A 167 16.76 -10.62 7.48
CA GLU A 167 16.97 -11.96 8.04
C GLU A 167 15.63 -12.70 8.22
N ALA A 168 14.61 -12.02 8.72
CA ALA A 168 13.28 -12.60 8.91
C ALA A 168 12.65 -13.08 7.59
N TYR A 169 12.84 -12.34 6.48
CA TYR A 169 12.37 -12.79 5.18
C TYR A 169 13.17 -13.99 4.67
N GLN A 170 14.51 -13.95 4.80
CA GLN A 170 15.39 -15.04 4.34
C GLN A 170 15.19 -16.33 5.15
N GLN A 171 14.84 -16.22 6.43
CA GLN A 171 14.47 -17.35 7.29
C GLN A 171 13.01 -17.83 7.07
N GLN A 172 12.32 -17.25 6.10
CA GLN A 172 10.92 -17.55 5.74
C GLN A 172 9.90 -17.28 6.85
N GLU A 173 10.22 -16.45 7.83
CA GLU A 173 9.30 -16.12 8.93
C GLU A 173 8.03 -15.40 8.42
N PHE A 174 8.15 -14.56 7.36
CA PHE A 174 7.03 -13.88 6.72
C PHE A 174 7.12 -13.83 5.18
N ALA A 175 8.02 -14.60 4.58
CA ALA A 175 8.26 -14.56 3.14
C ALA A 175 7.02 -14.90 2.31
N GLY A 176 6.25 -15.90 2.76
CA GLY A 176 5.04 -16.34 2.07
C GLY A 176 3.97 -15.25 2.01
N GLU A 177 3.73 -14.56 3.12
CA GLU A 177 2.70 -13.51 3.24
C GLU A 177 2.95 -12.34 2.31
N TYR A 178 4.19 -11.90 2.24
CA TYR A 178 4.58 -10.73 1.44
C TYR A 178 4.90 -11.06 -0.02
N SER A 179 5.08 -12.33 -0.39
CA SER A 179 5.50 -12.70 -1.74
C SER A 179 4.54 -12.16 -2.81
N VAL A 180 3.23 -12.34 -2.62
CA VAL A 180 2.19 -11.87 -3.55
C VAL A 180 2.16 -10.35 -3.63
N GLN A 181 2.32 -9.70 -2.48
CA GLN A 181 2.33 -8.24 -2.38
C GLN A 181 3.57 -7.65 -3.06
N PHE A 182 4.74 -8.25 -2.87
CA PHE A 182 5.97 -7.79 -3.51
C PHE A 182 5.91 -7.94 -5.04
N ASP A 183 5.39 -9.06 -5.54
CA ASP A 183 5.20 -9.25 -6.98
C ASP A 183 4.29 -8.16 -7.58
N PHE A 184 3.18 -7.83 -6.90
CA PHE A 184 2.31 -6.71 -7.30
C PHE A 184 3.05 -5.37 -7.30
N ILE A 185 3.78 -5.05 -6.22
CA ILE A 185 4.49 -3.78 -6.09
C ILE A 185 5.55 -3.65 -7.19
N ILE A 186 6.36 -4.69 -7.42
CA ILE A 186 7.41 -4.68 -8.46
C ILE A 186 6.77 -4.44 -9.84
N GLN A 187 5.73 -5.17 -10.19
CA GLN A 187 5.03 -5.02 -11.46
C GLN A 187 4.47 -3.60 -11.64
N ARG A 188 3.87 -3.04 -10.59
CA ARG A 188 3.32 -1.68 -10.63
C ARG A 188 4.43 -0.62 -10.74
N CYS A 189 5.57 -0.82 -10.08
CA CYS A 189 6.73 0.06 -10.20
C CYS A 189 7.31 0.04 -11.62
N ASP A 190 7.44 -1.14 -12.23
CA ASP A 190 7.96 -1.28 -13.59
C ASP A 190 7.07 -0.59 -14.61
N ALA A 191 5.76 -0.80 -14.51
CA ALA A 191 4.77 -0.11 -15.33
C ALA A 191 4.82 1.41 -15.14
N HIS A 192 4.98 1.87 -13.89
CA HIS A 192 5.09 3.30 -13.57
C HIS A 192 6.36 3.92 -14.20
N ILE A 193 7.51 3.27 -14.06
CA ILE A 193 8.79 3.74 -14.65
C ILE A 193 8.66 3.87 -16.17
N GLU A 194 8.11 2.86 -16.82
CA GLU A 194 7.89 2.89 -18.27
C GLU A 194 6.93 4.01 -18.67
N MET A 195 5.79 4.12 -17.99
CA MET A 195 4.81 5.18 -18.22
C MET A 195 5.43 6.57 -18.09
N VAL A 196 6.16 6.84 -17.01
CA VAL A 196 6.81 8.15 -16.78
C VAL A 196 7.87 8.44 -17.83
N LYS A 197 8.71 7.47 -18.19
CA LYS A 197 9.73 7.65 -19.26
C LYS A 197 9.07 8.01 -20.59
N ARG A 198 7.99 7.31 -20.96
CA ARG A 198 7.26 7.59 -22.21
C ARG A 198 6.61 8.98 -22.20
N ILE A 199 5.92 9.35 -21.12
CA ILE A 199 5.27 10.66 -21.00
C ILE A 199 6.32 11.77 -21.02
N THR A 200 7.42 11.62 -20.29
CA THR A 200 8.52 12.61 -20.27
C THR A 200 9.10 12.81 -21.67
N TYR A 201 9.36 11.74 -22.41
CA TYR A 201 9.85 11.80 -23.79
C TYR A 201 8.89 12.59 -24.69
N ILE A 202 7.58 12.34 -24.61
CA ILE A 202 6.56 13.03 -25.43
C ILE A 202 6.51 14.53 -25.06
N ILE A 203 6.58 14.88 -23.77
CA ILE A 203 6.61 16.27 -23.31
C ILE A 203 7.89 16.99 -23.77
N GLU A 204 9.05 16.36 -23.64
CA GLU A 204 10.35 16.93 -24.05
C GLU A 204 10.46 17.18 -25.56
N ASN A 205 9.77 16.36 -26.37
CA ASN A 205 9.66 16.58 -27.81
C ASN A 205 8.55 17.57 -28.20
N ALA A 206 7.95 18.26 -27.23
CA ALA A 206 6.88 19.24 -27.40
C ALA A 206 5.62 18.72 -28.15
N GLU A 207 5.38 17.41 -28.09
CA GLU A 207 4.17 16.78 -28.65
C GLU A 207 2.93 17.03 -27.78
N VAL A 208 3.14 17.23 -26.45
CA VAL A 208 2.11 17.53 -25.48
C VAL A 208 2.61 18.56 -24.45
N ASP A 209 1.77 19.55 -24.11
CA ASP A 209 2.07 20.48 -23.02
C ASP A 209 1.97 19.75 -21.67
N LYS A 210 3.00 19.89 -20.81
CA LYS A 210 3.02 19.37 -19.44
C LYS A 210 1.88 19.86 -18.55
N LYS A 211 1.17 20.92 -18.95
CA LYS A 211 -0.01 21.45 -18.24
C LYS A 211 -1.32 20.88 -18.77
N ASP A 212 -1.31 20.18 -19.88
CA ASP A 212 -2.50 19.55 -20.45
C ASP A 212 -2.79 18.23 -19.72
N SER A 213 -3.53 18.33 -18.60
CA SER A 213 -3.91 17.17 -17.78
C SER A 213 -4.77 16.16 -18.55
N VAL A 214 -5.54 16.58 -19.54
CA VAL A 214 -6.35 15.70 -20.38
C VAL A 214 -5.45 14.86 -21.29
N ALA A 215 -4.52 15.50 -21.99
CA ALA A 215 -3.57 14.80 -22.85
C ALA A 215 -2.68 13.83 -22.03
N ILE A 216 -2.21 14.26 -20.86
CA ILE A 216 -1.43 13.40 -19.94
C ILE A 216 -2.27 12.21 -19.50
N MET A 217 -3.53 12.38 -19.09
CA MET A 217 -4.40 11.27 -18.71
C MET A 217 -4.63 10.28 -19.85
N ARG A 218 -4.73 10.75 -21.10
CA ARG A 218 -4.81 9.90 -22.29
C ARG A 218 -3.57 9.05 -22.50
N LEU A 219 -2.38 9.60 -22.21
CA LEU A 219 -1.11 8.87 -22.28
C LEU A 219 -0.99 7.83 -21.16
N MET A 220 -1.54 8.12 -19.96
CA MET A 220 -1.56 7.20 -18.82
C MET A 220 -2.58 6.06 -18.98
N ARG A 221 -3.70 6.30 -19.68
CA ARG A 221 -4.82 5.36 -19.76
C ARG A 221 -4.45 3.93 -20.17
N PRO A 222 -3.58 3.66 -21.16
CA PRO A 222 -3.18 2.29 -21.51
C PRO A 222 -2.57 1.51 -20.33
N TYR A 223 -1.79 2.19 -19.49
CA TYR A 223 -1.19 1.59 -18.28
C TYR A 223 -2.25 1.29 -17.22
N TRP A 224 -3.21 2.20 -17.03
CA TRP A 224 -4.37 1.95 -16.16
C TRP A 224 -5.20 0.76 -16.65
N GLU A 225 -5.48 0.66 -17.93
CA GLU A 225 -6.24 -0.44 -18.52
C GLU A 225 -5.55 -1.80 -18.39
N GLN A 226 -4.23 -1.81 -18.37
CA GLN A 226 -3.42 -3.03 -18.30
C GLN A 226 -3.12 -3.47 -16.86
N PHE A 227 -2.82 -2.53 -15.97
CA PHE A 227 -2.26 -2.81 -14.65
C PHE A 227 -3.19 -2.45 -13.48
N SER A 228 -4.46 -2.08 -13.73
CA SER A 228 -5.44 -1.79 -12.69
C SER A 228 -6.75 -2.54 -12.91
N LEU A 229 -7.60 -2.56 -11.87
CA LEU A 229 -8.97 -3.06 -11.95
C LEU A 229 -10.00 -1.93 -12.06
N VAL A 230 -9.57 -0.72 -12.36
CA VAL A 230 -10.44 0.42 -12.64
C VAL A 230 -11.23 0.15 -13.93
N PRO A 231 -12.57 0.25 -13.93
CA PRO A 231 -13.34 0.06 -15.15
C PRO A 231 -12.98 1.10 -16.21
N LYS A 232 -12.91 0.68 -17.48
CA LYS A 232 -12.66 1.61 -18.60
C LYS A 232 -13.63 2.78 -18.63
N ALA A 233 -14.89 2.56 -18.28
CA ALA A 233 -15.90 3.60 -18.21
C ALA A 233 -15.53 4.69 -17.19
N GLU A 234 -14.93 4.33 -16.07
CA GLU A 234 -14.50 5.28 -15.03
C GLU A 234 -13.24 6.06 -15.46
N LEU A 235 -12.32 5.41 -16.19
CA LEU A 235 -11.16 6.11 -16.78
C LEU A 235 -11.62 7.19 -17.77
N LEU A 236 -12.59 6.85 -18.62
CA LEU A 236 -13.18 7.80 -19.58
C LEU A 236 -14.01 8.90 -18.87
N ALA A 237 -14.75 8.56 -17.81
CA ALA A 237 -15.50 9.53 -17.03
C ALA A 237 -14.55 10.52 -16.34
N TYR A 238 -13.41 10.06 -15.81
CA TYR A 238 -12.39 10.94 -15.24
C TYR A 238 -11.79 11.88 -16.29
N GLU A 239 -11.43 11.34 -17.48
CA GLU A 239 -10.94 12.15 -18.60
C GLU A 239 -11.95 13.22 -19.01
N ASN A 240 -13.23 12.86 -19.15
CA ASN A 240 -14.30 13.81 -19.45
C ASN A 240 -14.47 14.88 -18.37
N GLY A 241 -14.35 14.49 -17.09
CA GLY A 241 -14.35 15.42 -15.96
C GLY A 241 -13.22 16.44 -16.06
N LEU A 242 -12.00 16.02 -16.44
CA LEU A 242 -10.89 16.94 -16.69
C LEU A 242 -11.17 17.91 -17.86
N VAL A 243 -11.79 17.42 -18.94
CA VAL A 243 -12.22 18.29 -20.07
C VAL A 243 -13.23 19.33 -19.62
N LEU A 244 -14.25 18.95 -18.85
CA LEU A 244 -15.26 19.85 -18.32
C LEU A 244 -14.66 20.88 -17.35
N HIS A 245 -13.73 20.45 -16.51
CA HIS A 245 -13.00 21.33 -15.60
C HIS A 245 -12.17 22.36 -16.39
N ALA A 246 -11.41 21.92 -17.37
CA ALA A 246 -10.60 22.81 -18.22
C ALA A 246 -11.46 23.82 -18.99
N ALA A 247 -12.70 23.45 -19.35
CA ALA A 247 -13.66 24.32 -20.01
C ALA A 247 -14.45 25.23 -19.04
N GLY A 248 -14.21 25.15 -17.71
CA GLY A 248 -14.97 25.90 -16.70
C GLY A 248 -16.43 25.46 -16.54
N LYS A 249 -16.77 24.24 -16.97
CA LYS A 249 -18.16 23.72 -17.00
C LYS A 249 -18.44 22.69 -15.89
N LEU A 250 -17.57 22.52 -14.92
CA LEU A 250 -17.70 21.51 -13.85
C LEU A 250 -18.64 21.95 -12.70
N LEU A 251 -19.50 22.92 -12.91
CA LEU A 251 -20.30 23.55 -11.85
C LEU A 251 -21.66 22.88 -11.59
N GLU A 252 -22.00 21.83 -12.32
CA GLU A 252 -23.25 21.09 -12.14
C GLU A 252 -23.05 19.86 -11.25
N GLU A 253 -24.06 19.49 -10.45
CA GLU A 253 -23.97 18.40 -9.46
C GLU A 253 -23.66 17.01 -10.08
N GLU A 254 -24.25 16.70 -11.23
CA GLU A 254 -24.09 15.38 -11.87
C GLU A 254 -22.68 15.13 -12.43
N PRO A 255 -22.03 16.05 -13.15
CA PRO A 255 -20.63 15.94 -13.53
C PRO A 255 -19.68 15.83 -12.34
N ILE A 256 -19.95 16.54 -11.25
CA ILE A 256 -19.15 16.49 -10.03
C ILE A 256 -19.27 15.10 -9.40
N ALA A 257 -20.46 14.55 -9.24
CA ALA A 257 -20.67 13.22 -8.68
C ALA A 257 -19.96 12.11 -9.50
N SER A 258 -20.03 12.21 -10.85
CA SER A 258 -19.33 11.31 -11.76
C SER A 258 -17.81 11.41 -11.61
N LEU A 259 -17.27 12.62 -11.55
CA LEU A 259 -15.83 12.86 -11.36
C LEU A 259 -15.36 12.33 -10.00
N MET A 260 -16.13 12.56 -8.93
CA MET A 260 -15.84 12.05 -7.60
C MET A 260 -15.78 10.53 -7.58
N LYS A 261 -16.73 9.87 -8.24
CA LYS A 261 -16.75 8.41 -8.34
C LYS A 261 -15.50 7.90 -9.05
N SER A 262 -15.16 8.46 -10.19
CA SER A 262 -13.97 8.09 -10.96
C SER A 262 -12.68 8.39 -10.18
N TYR A 263 -12.63 9.51 -9.46
CA TYR A 263 -11.54 9.85 -8.55
C TYR A 263 -11.37 8.79 -7.46
N CYS A 264 -12.45 8.33 -6.81
CA CYS A 264 -12.40 7.26 -5.82
C CYS A 264 -11.81 5.97 -6.42
N TYR A 265 -12.20 5.60 -7.64
CA TYR A 265 -11.63 4.44 -8.32
C TYR A 265 -10.12 4.56 -8.52
N LEU A 266 -9.64 5.68 -9.05
CA LEU A 266 -8.23 5.90 -9.31
C LEU A 266 -7.42 5.93 -8.01
N HIS A 267 -7.92 6.62 -6.99
CA HIS A 267 -7.21 6.79 -5.73
C HIS A 267 -7.12 5.50 -4.91
N LEU A 268 -8.17 4.68 -4.89
CA LEU A 268 -8.23 3.48 -4.06
C LEU A 268 -7.65 2.23 -4.74
N ASP A 269 -7.51 2.21 -6.08
CA ASP A 269 -7.09 1.02 -6.83
C ASP A 269 -5.80 0.41 -6.27
N PHE A 270 -4.74 1.21 -6.10
CA PHE A 270 -3.46 0.73 -5.58
C PHE A 270 -3.60 0.12 -4.17
N TYR A 271 -4.33 0.79 -3.28
CA TYR A 271 -4.51 0.33 -1.90
C TYR A 271 -5.32 -0.96 -1.83
N LEU A 272 -6.38 -1.09 -2.65
CA LEU A 272 -7.18 -2.31 -2.71
C LEU A 272 -6.37 -3.49 -3.26
N HIS A 273 -5.53 -3.27 -4.27
CA HIS A 273 -4.56 -4.26 -4.74
C HIS A 273 -3.56 -4.65 -3.64
N LEU A 274 -2.98 -3.65 -2.96
CA LEU A 274 -1.99 -3.86 -1.91
C LEU A 274 -2.55 -4.68 -0.75
N PHE A 275 -3.78 -4.39 -0.32
CA PHE A 275 -4.45 -5.10 0.76
C PHE A 275 -4.82 -6.53 0.35
N ALA A 276 -5.39 -6.67 -0.84
CA ALA A 276 -5.81 -7.96 -1.37
C ALA A 276 -4.63 -8.91 -1.61
N SER A 277 -3.52 -8.40 -2.15
CA SER A 277 -2.31 -9.20 -2.36
C SER A 277 -1.70 -9.69 -1.05
N TYR A 278 -1.69 -8.84 0.00
CA TYR A 278 -1.26 -9.24 1.33
C TYR A 278 -2.19 -10.30 1.95
N GLU A 279 -3.50 -10.08 1.92
CA GLU A 279 -4.47 -11.04 2.46
C GLU A 279 -4.39 -12.40 1.75
N VAL A 280 -4.23 -12.41 0.43
CA VAL A 280 -4.01 -13.63 -0.36
C VAL A 280 -2.70 -14.32 0.06
N GLY A 281 -1.62 -13.57 0.24
CA GLY A 281 -0.35 -14.11 0.75
C GLY A 281 -0.51 -14.78 2.11
N CYS A 282 -1.20 -14.13 3.06
CA CYS A 282 -1.50 -14.73 4.38
C CYS A 282 -2.31 -16.02 4.27
N ILE A 283 -3.34 -16.05 3.41
CA ILE A 283 -4.19 -17.24 3.26
C ILE A 283 -3.42 -18.39 2.63
N ILE A 284 -2.55 -18.14 1.66
CA ILE A 284 -1.70 -19.17 1.05
C ILE A 284 -0.70 -19.72 2.07
N THR A 285 -0.13 -18.85 2.90
CA THR A 285 0.91 -19.25 3.87
C THR A 285 0.33 -20.01 5.06
N TYR A 286 -0.80 -19.54 5.61
CA TYR A 286 -1.40 -20.11 6.84
C TYR A 286 -2.70 -20.84 6.59
N GLY A 287 -3.18 -20.81 5.39
CA GLY A 287 -4.49 -21.35 5.02
C GLY A 287 -4.46 -22.81 4.66
N THR A 288 -5.56 -23.27 4.21
CA THR A 288 -5.90 -24.61 3.79
C THR A 288 -5.38 -24.94 2.39
N ALA A 289 -5.47 -26.22 2.02
CA ALA A 289 -5.09 -26.70 0.71
C ALA A 289 -5.62 -25.84 -0.46
N PRO A 290 -4.88 -25.69 -1.55
CA PRO A 290 -5.27 -24.85 -2.70
C PRO A 290 -6.68 -25.12 -3.24
N SER A 291 -7.17 -26.36 -3.16
CA SER A 291 -8.51 -26.77 -3.57
C SER A 291 -9.64 -26.12 -2.79
N GLU A 292 -9.38 -25.68 -1.55
CA GLU A 292 -10.38 -25.04 -0.68
C GLU A 292 -10.35 -23.50 -0.78
N LEU A 293 -9.29 -22.93 -1.37
CA LEU A 293 -9.08 -21.48 -1.44
C LEU A 293 -10.11 -20.78 -2.34
N ASN A 294 -10.62 -21.46 -3.38
CA ASN A 294 -11.56 -20.87 -4.34
C ASN A 294 -12.86 -20.35 -3.73
N ASN A 295 -13.26 -20.86 -2.56
CA ASN A 295 -14.51 -20.50 -1.90
C ASN A 295 -14.32 -19.78 -0.55
N LYS A 296 -13.08 -19.58 -0.10
CA LYS A 296 -12.80 -18.90 1.19
C LYS A 296 -12.49 -17.44 0.94
N LYS A 297 -13.31 -16.58 1.52
CA LYS A 297 -12.99 -15.15 1.65
C LYS A 297 -12.15 -14.97 2.91
N GLY A 298 -11.09 -14.18 2.81
CA GLY A 298 -10.28 -13.79 3.94
C GLY A 298 -11.05 -12.93 4.96
N LEU A 299 -10.43 -12.65 6.08
CA LEU A 299 -11.03 -11.90 7.19
C LEU A 299 -11.30 -10.45 6.78
N LEU A 300 -10.32 -9.79 6.14
CA LEU A 300 -10.43 -8.42 5.67
C LEU A 300 -11.44 -8.31 4.52
N CYS A 301 -11.46 -9.29 3.61
CA CYS A 301 -12.42 -9.35 2.51
C CYS A 301 -13.87 -9.41 3.03
N ARG A 302 -14.16 -10.20 4.06
CA ARG A 302 -15.50 -10.26 4.66
C ARG A 302 -15.86 -8.95 5.36
N ALA A 303 -14.92 -8.38 6.12
CA ALA A 303 -15.13 -7.12 6.82
C ALA A 303 -15.44 -5.97 5.86
N ILE A 304 -14.64 -5.81 4.80
CA ILE A 304 -14.84 -4.78 3.79
C ILE A 304 -16.14 -4.99 3.01
N THR A 305 -16.50 -6.24 2.69
CA THR A 305 -17.77 -6.56 2.02
C THR A 305 -18.96 -6.16 2.88
N ARG A 306 -18.94 -6.43 4.18
CA ARG A 306 -20.02 -6.02 5.11
C ARG A 306 -20.09 -4.50 5.24
N PHE A 307 -18.96 -3.84 5.42
CA PHE A 307 -18.87 -2.40 5.53
C PHE A 307 -19.46 -1.70 4.29
N SER A 308 -19.10 -2.15 3.10
CA SER A 308 -19.54 -1.55 1.84
C SER A 308 -20.99 -1.82 1.47
N SER A 309 -21.63 -2.83 2.08
CA SER A 309 -23.05 -3.13 1.84
C SER A 309 -24.03 -2.14 2.48
N ASN A 310 -23.54 -1.13 3.21
CA ASN A 310 -24.36 -0.03 3.73
C ASN A 310 -24.70 0.96 2.62
N GLU A 311 -25.82 0.78 1.95
CA GLU A 311 -26.20 1.50 0.70
C GLU A 311 -26.82 2.89 0.89
N CYS A 312 -26.96 3.41 2.11
CA CYS A 312 -27.87 4.53 2.40
C CYS A 312 -27.37 5.93 2.01
N GLY A 313 -26.16 6.11 1.46
CA GLY A 313 -25.60 7.46 1.20
C GLY A 313 -25.27 8.25 2.46
N GLU A 314 -25.51 7.69 3.62
CA GLU A 314 -25.09 8.17 4.93
C GLU A 314 -23.83 7.44 5.38
N LEU A 315 -23.10 8.05 6.32
CA LEU A 315 -21.96 7.35 6.94
C LEU A 315 -22.42 6.03 7.57
N PRO A 316 -21.74 4.91 7.31
CA PRO A 316 -22.11 3.61 7.87
C PRO A 316 -22.23 3.67 9.40
N SER A 317 -23.22 2.98 9.94
CA SER A 317 -23.42 2.90 11.40
C SER A 317 -22.30 2.13 12.12
N ILE A 318 -21.56 1.30 11.39
CA ILE A 318 -20.39 0.55 11.84
C ILE A 318 -19.25 0.87 10.87
N SER A 319 -18.06 1.13 11.40
CA SER A 319 -16.86 1.42 10.59
C SER A 319 -16.29 0.13 9.96
N CYS A 320 -15.42 0.27 8.96
CA CYS A 320 -14.71 -0.87 8.37
C CYS A 320 -13.91 -1.64 9.44
N PHE A 321 -13.23 -0.92 10.32
CA PHE A 321 -12.55 -1.52 11.47
C PHE A 321 -13.54 -2.19 12.44
N GLY A 322 -14.73 -1.61 12.62
CA GLY A 322 -15.80 -2.22 13.41
C GLY A 322 -16.24 -3.57 12.84
N GLU A 323 -16.43 -3.68 11.53
CA GLU A 323 -16.73 -4.94 10.86
C GLU A 323 -15.57 -5.94 10.96
N PHE A 324 -14.32 -5.46 10.87
CA PHE A 324 -13.15 -6.30 11.09
C PHE A 324 -13.11 -6.90 12.50
N LEU A 325 -13.46 -6.11 13.52
CA LEU A 325 -13.59 -6.62 14.90
C LEU A 325 -14.71 -7.65 15.05
N GLU A 326 -15.84 -7.47 14.34
CA GLU A 326 -16.92 -8.47 14.30
C GLU A 326 -16.47 -9.78 13.67
N GLU A 327 -15.71 -9.72 12.57
CA GLU A 327 -15.16 -10.92 11.93
C GLU A 327 -14.19 -11.67 12.86
N ILE A 328 -13.30 -10.97 13.56
CA ILE A 328 -12.40 -11.57 14.56
C ILE A 328 -13.24 -12.25 15.66
N ARG A 329 -14.24 -11.55 16.20
CA ARG A 329 -15.13 -12.08 17.24
C ARG A 329 -15.83 -13.35 16.78
N ASP A 330 -16.34 -13.37 15.55
CA ASP A 330 -17.06 -14.49 14.99
C ASP A 330 -16.14 -15.70 14.78
N VAL A 331 -14.90 -15.48 14.28
CA VAL A 331 -13.88 -16.53 14.14
C VAL A 331 -13.50 -17.12 15.50
N ILE A 332 -13.25 -16.28 16.50
CA ILE A 332 -12.93 -16.73 17.86
C ILE A 332 -14.12 -17.48 18.47
N SER A 333 -15.32 -16.93 18.33
CA SER A 333 -16.53 -17.54 18.89
C SER A 333 -16.82 -18.92 18.30
N LYS A 334 -16.50 -19.12 17.03
CA LYS A 334 -16.69 -20.40 16.32
C LYS A 334 -15.70 -21.46 16.79
N ASN A 335 -14.45 -21.08 17.03
CA ASN A 335 -13.35 -22.04 17.24
C ASN A 335 -13.01 -22.24 18.73
N TYR A 336 -13.22 -21.23 19.59
CA TYR A 336 -12.72 -21.21 20.97
C TYR A 336 -13.81 -20.93 22.01
N GLY A 337 -15.08 -20.80 21.57
CA GLY A 337 -16.20 -20.52 22.43
C GLY A 337 -16.67 -19.07 22.42
N LYS A 338 -17.93 -18.83 22.86
CA LYS A 338 -18.62 -17.55 22.71
C LYS A 338 -17.84 -16.35 23.27
N LEU A 339 -17.45 -15.43 22.39
CA LEU A 339 -16.84 -14.15 22.74
C LEU A 339 -17.89 -13.03 22.65
N SER A 340 -18.35 -12.53 23.80
CA SER A 340 -19.25 -11.38 23.86
C SER A 340 -18.46 -10.06 23.68
N HIS A 341 -19.12 -8.99 23.22
CA HIS A 341 -18.48 -7.66 23.13
C HIS A 341 -17.93 -7.16 24.48
N ARG A 342 -18.63 -7.45 25.60
CA ARG A 342 -18.10 -7.10 26.93
C ARG A 342 -16.84 -7.91 27.29
N LYS A 343 -16.75 -9.19 26.89
CA LYS A 343 -15.53 -9.97 27.08
C LYS A 343 -14.41 -9.44 26.20
N MET A 344 -14.70 -9.17 24.92
CA MET A 344 -13.74 -8.60 23.98
C MET A 344 -13.20 -7.23 24.44
N ALA A 345 -14.04 -6.38 25.00
CA ALA A 345 -13.66 -5.07 25.49
C ALA A 345 -12.62 -5.11 26.64
N LYS A 346 -12.59 -6.19 27.45
CA LYS A 346 -11.63 -6.35 28.55
C LYS A 346 -10.16 -6.40 28.07
N TYR A 347 -9.92 -6.70 26.79
CA TYR A 347 -8.57 -6.73 26.23
C TYR A 347 -8.04 -5.36 25.83
N ILE A 348 -8.88 -4.30 25.89
CA ILE A 348 -8.45 -2.93 25.60
C ILE A 348 -7.51 -2.45 26.70
N PRO A 349 -6.27 -2.07 26.39
CA PRO A 349 -5.35 -1.54 27.37
C PRO A 349 -5.81 -0.15 27.82
N MET A 350 -6.32 -0.02 29.03
CA MET A 350 -6.71 1.27 29.60
C MET A 350 -5.54 1.89 30.36
N LYS A 351 -5.27 3.17 30.07
CA LYS A 351 -4.39 3.98 30.92
C LYS A 351 -5.22 4.41 32.13
N CYS A 352 -4.79 4.00 33.32
CA CYS A 352 -5.33 4.57 34.54
C CYS A 352 -4.85 6.02 34.65
N ASP A 353 -5.78 6.97 34.72
CA ASP A 353 -5.45 8.34 35.11
C ASP A 353 -5.57 8.46 36.64
N PRO A 354 -4.45 8.47 37.36
CA PRO A 354 -4.45 8.56 38.82
C PRO A 354 -4.97 9.92 39.33
N VAL A 355 -5.01 10.93 38.48
CA VAL A 355 -5.36 12.32 38.85
C VAL A 355 -6.87 12.56 38.75
N ASN A 356 -7.57 11.84 37.85
CA ASN A 356 -9.03 11.95 37.68
C ASN A 356 -9.67 10.56 37.62
N PRO A 357 -9.94 9.90 38.76
CA PRO A 357 -10.66 8.65 38.77
C PRO A 357 -12.08 8.89 38.27
N SER A 358 -12.42 8.34 37.10
CA SER A 358 -13.80 8.42 36.60
C SER A 358 -14.74 7.62 37.53
N SER A 359 -15.98 8.09 37.67
CA SER A 359 -17.03 7.36 38.40
C SER A 359 -17.49 6.08 37.68
N GLU A 360 -17.09 5.88 36.42
CA GLU A 360 -17.40 4.70 35.61
C GLU A 360 -16.46 3.54 35.93
N SER A 361 -17.01 2.32 35.97
CA SER A 361 -16.18 1.13 36.12
C SER A 361 -15.24 0.98 34.94
N GLU A 362 -14.04 0.41 35.14
CA GLU A 362 -13.09 0.11 34.08
C GLU A 362 -13.73 -0.73 32.97
N SER A 363 -14.53 -1.72 33.32
CA SER A 363 -15.25 -2.56 32.38
C SER A 363 -16.22 -1.77 31.49
N ASP A 364 -16.90 -0.76 32.02
CA ASP A 364 -17.84 0.05 31.24
C ASP A 364 -17.07 1.03 30.34
N ARG A 365 -15.96 1.59 30.80
CA ARG A 365 -15.06 2.41 29.97
C ARG A 365 -14.52 1.63 28.78
N CYS A 366 -13.95 0.42 29.01
CA CYS A 366 -13.50 -0.46 27.93
C CYS A 366 -14.61 -0.76 26.93
N TYR A 367 -15.82 -1.06 27.45
CA TYR A 367 -16.96 -1.36 26.59
C TYR A 367 -17.44 -0.15 25.77
N ASN A 368 -17.43 1.05 26.35
CA ASN A 368 -17.75 2.28 25.65
C ASN A 368 -16.69 2.64 24.60
N THR A 369 -15.40 2.41 24.89
CA THR A 369 -14.30 2.55 23.93
C THR A 369 -14.48 1.59 22.75
N LEU A 370 -14.76 0.31 23.00
CA LEU A 370 -15.01 -0.65 21.93
C LEU A 370 -16.19 -0.23 21.05
N LYS A 371 -17.27 0.26 21.64
CA LYS A 371 -18.43 0.81 20.89
C LYS A 371 -18.05 2.03 20.05
N ALA A 372 -17.20 2.91 20.56
CA ALA A 372 -16.72 4.08 19.84
C ALA A 372 -15.86 3.67 18.64
N TRP A 373 -14.94 2.71 18.81
CA TRP A 373 -14.14 2.14 17.73
C TRP A 373 -15.01 1.50 16.65
N LYS A 374 -15.97 0.67 17.04
CA LYS A 374 -16.91 0.02 16.10
C LYS A 374 -17.71 1.02 15.25
N LYS A 375 -17.97 2.21 15.77
CA LYS A 375 -18.70 3.26 15.07
C LYS A 375 -17.81 4.26 14.35
N GLY A 376 -16.49 4.08 14.35
CA GLY A 376 -15.53 5.04 13.81
C GLY A 376 -15.54 6.40 14.50
N LYS A 377 -16.18 6.52 15.69
CA LYS A 377 -16.22 7.76 16.48
C LYS A 377 -14.88 8.05 17.13
N ASP A 378 -14.19 6.98 17.50
CA ASP A 378 -12.83 7.02 18.04
C ASP A 378 -11.97 6.01 17.27
N ILE A 379 -10.70 6.31 17.14
CA ILE A 379 -9.74 5.49 16.39
C ILE A 379 -8.61 5.13 17.36
N PRO A 380 -8.31 3.82 17.56
CA PRO A 380 -7.20 3.43 18.41
C PRO A 380 -5.88 3.97 17.87
N SER A 381 -4.98 4.35 18.77
CA SER A 381 -3.58 4.57 18.39
C SER A 381 -2.93 3.24 18.02
N GLN A 382 -1.84 3.27 17.26
CA GLN A 382 -1.09 2.07 16.86
C GLN A 382 -0.73 1.19 18.07
N ASP A 383 -0.11 1.76 19.11
CA ASP A 383 0.25 1.07 20.35
C ASP A 383 -0.98 0.44 21.04
N THR A 384 -2.12 1.13 21.03
CA THR A 384 -3.36 0.62 21.63
C THR A 384 -3.93 -0.53 20.82
N LEU A 385 -3.89 -0.45 19.48
CA LEU A 385 -4.35 -1.50 18.59
C LEU A 385 -3.49 -2.77 18.74
N GLU A 386 -2.17 -2.62 18.71
CA GLU A 386 -1.23 -3.75 18.88
C GLU A 386 -1.48 -4.47 20.19
N ARG A 387 -1.46 -3.74 21.32
CA ARG A 387 -1.72 -4.32 22.64
C ARG A 387 -3.10 -4.95 22.76
N PHE A 388 -4.11 -4.34 22.17
CA PHE A 388 -5.46 -4.91 22.17
C PHE A 388 -5.50 -6.24 21.45
N LEU A 389 -4.94 -6.31 20.23
CA LEU A 389 -4.93 -7.54 19.44
C LEU A 389 -4.03 -8.61 20.07
N ASP A 390 -2.88 -8.24 20.62
CA ASP A 390 -2.01 -9.16 21.34
C ASP A 390 -2.71 -9.75 22.56
N ASN A 391 -3.34 -8.92 23.38
CA ASN A 391 -4.11 -9.39 24.54
C ASN A 391 -5.25 -10.33 24.12
N LEU A 392 -5.96 -10.00 23.03
CA LEU A 392 -7.06 -10.79 22.53
C LEU A 392 -6.61 -12.15 22.00
N THR A 393 -5.46 -12.20 21.32
CA THR A 393 -4.93 -13.43 20.71
C THR A 393 -4.18 -14.31 21.71
N GLN A 394 -3.63 -13.78 22.81
CA GLN A 394 -2.99 -14.56 23.87
C GLN A 394 -3.90 -15.65 24.47
N GLU A 395 -5.21 -15.42 24.55
CA GLU A 395 -6.16 -16.44 25.04
C GLU A 395 -6.41 -17.59 24.05
N ILE A 396 -6.07 -17.41 22.77
CA ILE A 396 -6.42 -18.36 21.70
C ILE A 396 -5.21 -18.94 20.97
N GLY A 397 -3.99 -18.45 21.26
CA GLY A 397 -2.79 -18.89 20.58
C GLY A 397 -1.51 -18.26 21.11
N PRO A 398 -0.42 -18.29 20.37
CA PRO A 398 0.92 -17.90 20.81
C PRO A 398 1.14 -16.39 21.06
N GLY A 399 0.09 -15.58 21.13
CA GLY A 399 0.18 -14.16 21.49
C GLY A 399 0.30 -13.25 20.27
N HIS A 400 1.45 -12.70 20.01
CA HIS A 400 1.66 -11.69 18.96
C HIS A 400 1.27 -12.17 17.57
N ASN A 401 0.38 -11.41 16.91
CA ASN A 401 -0.12 -11.72 15.56
C ASN A 401 0.00 -10.49 14.64
N PRO A 402 1.18 -10.27 14.04
CA PRO A 402 1.43 -9.10 13.20
C PRO A 402 0.50 -9.03 11.98
N GLN A 403 0.00 -10.17 11.50
CA GLN A 403 -0.92 -10.22 10.36
C GLN A 403 -2.27 -9.56 10.71
N LEU A 404 -2.82 -9.86 11.88
CA LEU A 404 -4.05 -9.23 12.35
C LEU A 404 -3.87 -7.74 12.62
N ILE A 405 -2.71 -7.35 13.16
CA ILE A 405 -2.38 -5.94 13.41
C ILE A 405 -2.36 -5.18 12.08
N LEU A 406 -1.68 -5.72 11.06
CA LEU A 406 -1.60 -5.07 9.75
C LEU A 406 -2.97 -4.99 9.06
N MET A 407 -3.76 -6.08 9.08
CA MET A 407 -5.13 -6.07 8.55
C MET A 407 -6.04 -5.08 9.30
N GLY A 408 -5.90 -4.98 10.62
CA GLY A 408 -6.61 -3.98 11.43
C GLY A 408 -6.25 -2.54 11.02
N ASN A 409 -4.97 -2.29 10.76
CA ASN A 409 -4.50 -1.00 10.24
C ASN A 409 -5.04 -0.70 8.85
N MET A 410 -5.12 -1.70 7.95
CA MET A 410 -5.73 -1.54 6.63
C MET A 410 -7.21 -1.14 6.75
N ALA A 411 -7.96 -1.81 7.63
CA ALA A 411 -9.36 -1.45 7.89
C ALA A 411 -9.51 -0.03 8.46
N LEU A 412 -8.64 0.36 9.41
CA LEU A 412 -8.57 1.73 9.94
C LEU A 412 -8.19 2.74 8.86
N GLY A 413 -7.33 2.39 7.93
CA GLY A 413 -6.94 3.23 6.79
C GLY A 413 -8.14 3.59 5.91
N ILE A 414 -9.02 2.62 5.64
CA ILE A 414 -10.28 2.83 4.91
C ILE A 414 -11.17 3.85 5.66
N ASP A 415 -11.37 3.67 6.97
CA ASP A 415 -12.18 4.58 7.78
C ASP A 415 -11.61 6.00 7.82
N LYS A 416 -10.29 6.13 8.01
CA LYS A 416 -9.59 7.42 8.03
C LYS A 416 -9.71 8.14 6.69
N SER A 417 -9.60 7.42 5.57
CA SER A 417 -9.72 8.01 4.24
C SER A 417 -11.11 8.55 3.98
N LEU A 418 -12.15 7.76 4.27
CA LEU A 418 -13.52 8.23 4.11
C LEU A 418 -13.79 9.48 4.97
N LYS A 419 -13.36 9.45 6.23
CA LYS A 419 -13.53 10.59 7.14
C LYS A 419 -12.78 11.82 6.66
N SER A 420 -11.51 11.69 6.28
CA SER A 420 -10.68 12.77 5.78
C SER A 420 -11.29 13.42 4.52
N TRP A 421 -11.78 12.62 3.58
CA TRP A 421 -12.42 13.14 2.36
C TRP A 421 -13.73 13.85 2.66
N CYS A 422 -14.56 13.32 3.56
CA CYS A 422 -15.78 13.99 4.00
C CYS A 422 -15.45 15.34 4.66
N GLU A 423 -14.45 15.39 5.54
CA GLU A 423 -14.03 16.62 6.21
C GLU A 423 -13.47 17.66 5.22
N GLN A 424 -12.62 17.26 4.27
CA GLN A 424 -12.06 18.16 3.26
C GLN A 424 -13.16 18.81 2.40
N LEU A 425 -14.12 18.02 1.93
CA LEU A 425 -15.22 18.53 1.11
C LEU A 425 -16.17 19.43 1.91
N THR A 426 -16.46 19.09 3.15
CA THR A 426 -17.28 19.92 4.02
C THR A 426 -16.60 21.27 4.32
N GLN A 427 -15.28 21.28 4.48
CA GLN A 427 -14.52 22.51 4.71
C GLN A 427 -14.40 23.40 3.47
N SER A 428 -14.32 22.80 2.27
CA SER A 428 -14.21 23.56 1.02
C SER A 428 -15.47 24.38 0.68
N LYS A 429 -16.62 24.07 1.29
CA LYS A 429 -17.95 24.65 0.99
C LYS A 429 -18.38 24.51 -0.48
N GLU A 430 -17.66 23.68 -1.24
CA GLU A 430 -17.97 23.44 -2.66
C GLU A 430 -19.16 22.51 -2.84
N LEU A 431 -19.42 21.66 -1.83
CA LEU A 431 -20.53 20.72 -1.84
C LEU A 431 -21.35 20.86 -0.55
N THR A 432 -22.66 20.98 -0.73
CA THR A 432 -23.64 20.98 0.38
C THR A 432 -24.04 19.58 0.79
N ASP A 433 -23.91 18.59 -0.11
CA ASP A 433 -24.23 17.19 0.11
C ASP A 433 -23.02 16.30 -0.15
N ILE A 434 -22.58 15.55 0.85
CA ILE A 434 -21.46 14.58 0.78
C ILE A 434 -21.92 13.14 0.46
N SER A 435 -23.24 12.91 0.38
CA SER A 435 -23.79 11.57 0.12
C SER A 435 -23.28 10.94 -1.18
N PRO A 436 -23.09 11.68 -2.30
CA PRO A 436 -22.51 11.13 -3.51
C PRO A 436 -21.08 10.60 -3.32
N LEU A 437 -20.26 11.28 -2.52
CA LEU A 437 -18.91 10.83 -2.19
C LEU A 437 -18.95 9.54 -1.38
N ILE A 438 -19.76 9.50 -0.32
CA ILE A 438 -19.90 8.32 0.54
C ILE A 438 -20.34 7.11 -0.32
N LYS A 439 -21.36 7.30 -1.16
CA LYS A 439 -21.86 6.26 -2.06
C LYS A 439 -20.78 5.81 -3.05
N ALA A 440 -20.03 6.74 -3.64
CA ALA A 440 -18.93 6.44 -4.55
C ALA A 440 -17.83 5.65 -3.84
N PHE A 441 -17.43 6.08 -2.64
CA PHE A 441 -16.42 5.40 -1.85
C PHE A 441 -16.83 3.96 -1.49
N LEU A 442 -18.03 3.79 -0.95
CA LEU A 442 -18.55 2.46 -0.59
C LEU A 442 -18.64 1.54 -1.82
N ASN A 443 -19.06 2.06 -2.97
CA ASN A 443 -19.12 1.32 -4.22
C ASN A 443 -17.74 0.80 -4.67
N VAL A 444 -16.71 1.65 -4.56
CA VAL A 444 -15.34 1.28 -4.93
C VAL A 444 -14.77 0.26 -3.94
N VAL A 445 -14.89 0.52 -2.65
CA VAL A 445 -14.42 -0.37 -1.59
C VAL A 445 -15.16 -1.71 -1.64
N GLY A 446 -16.45 -1.72 -2.01
CA GLY A 446 -17.25 -2.93 -2.20
C GLY A 446 -16.74 -3.87 -3.31
N ARG A 447 -15.89 -3.36 -4.20
CA ARG A 447 -15.22 -4.19 -5.21
C ARG A 447 -13.99 -4.95 -4.69
N TYR A 448 -13.67 -4.84 -3.41
CA TYR A 448 -12.49 -5.49 -2.84
C TYR A 448 -12.41 -6.99 -3.15
N GLU A 449 -13.54 -7.68 -3.19
CA GLU A 449 -13.59 -9.11 -3.56
C GLU A 449 -13.05 -9.38 -4.98
N LEU A 450 -13.17 -8.43 -5.92
CA LEU A 450 -12.58 -8.56 -7.26
C LEU A 450 -11.05 -8.50 -7.21
N TYR A 451 -10.50 -7.59 -6.40
CA TYR A 451 -9.05 -7.49 -6.19
C TYR A 451 -8.52 -8.75 -5.51
N TYR A 452 -9.23 -9.25 -4.51
CA TYR A 452 -8.90 -10.49 -3.83
C TYR A 452 -8.89 -11.69 -4.79
N LYS A 453 -9.93 -11.87 -5.59
CA LYS A 453 -10.02 -12.94 -6.60
C LYS A 453 -8.94 -12.82 -7.66
N HIS A 454 -8.65 -11.61 -8.13
CA HIS A 454 -7.59 -11.35 -9.10
C HIS A 454 -6.23 -11.86 -8.61
N HIS A 455 -5.84 -11.48 -7.39
CA HIS A 455 -4.57 -11.95 -6.82
C HIS A 455 -4.55 -13.45 -6.54
N LEU A 456 -5.67 -14.01 -6.13
CA LEU A 456 -5.81 -15.44 -5.92
C LEU A 456 -5.64 -16.22 -7.24
N GLU A 457 -6.27 -15.79 -8.32
CA GLU A 457 -6.16 -16.39 -9.66
C GLU A 457 -4.71 -16.31 -10.19
N LEU A 458 -4.03 -15.18 -10.00
CA LEU A 458 -2.61 -15.04 -10.38
C LEU A 458 -1.74 -16.08 -9.67
N GLN A 459 -1.99 -16.36 -8.39
CA GLN A 459 -1.22 -17.36 -7.65
C GLN A 459 -1.53 -18.79 -8.11
N PHE A 460 -2.77 -19.12 -8.45
CA PHE A 460 -3.09 -20.42 -9.02
C PHE A 460 -2.39 -20.67 -10.35
N VAL A 461 -2.32 -19.67 -11.22
CA VAL A 461 -1.59 -19.77 -12.50
C VAL A 461 -0.10 -20.01 -12.25
N ARG A 462 0.48 -19.33 -11.26
CA ARG A 462 1.89 -19.48 -10.88
C ARG A 462 2.17 -20.87 -10.33
N LEU A 463 1.37 -21.38 -9.41
CA LEU A 463 1.53 -22.72 -8.84
C LEU A 463 1.38 -23.81 -9.89
N ALA A 464 0.41 -23.72 -10.79
CA ALA A 464 0.22 -24.65 -11.89
C ALA A 464 1.41 -24.63 -12.90
N GLY A 465 2.00 -23.46 -13.12
CA GLY A 465 3.20 -23.31 -13.97
C GLY A 465 4.47 -23.94 -13.36
N VAL A 466 4.61 -23.92 -12.05
CA VAL A 466 5.73 -24.55 -11.34
C VAL A 466 5.62 -26.09 -11.39
N GLU A 467 4.41 -26.67 -11.25
CA GLU A 467 4.20 -28.11 -11.33
C GLU A 467 4.57 -28.67 -12.71
N THR A 468 4.30 -27.92 -13.80
CA THR A 468 4.70 -28.33 -15.15
C THR A 468 6.19 -28.24 -15.41
N SER A 469 6.92 -27.39 -14.67
CA SER A 469 8.37 -27.24 -14.83
C SER A 469 9.20 -28.27 -14.01
N GLN A 470 8.58 -28.90 -13.00
CA GLN A 470 9.23 -29.95 -12.19
C GLN A 470 9.00 -31.36 -12.74
N SER A 471 8.16 -31.52 -13.74
CA SER A 471 7.82 -32.79 -14.39
C SER A 471 8.54 -33.00 -15.73
N ILE A 472 9.52 -32.19 -16.08
CA ILE A 472 10.42 -32.31 -17.22
C ILE A 472 11.86 -32.49 -16.70
#